data_468c44f25dddcbe84402c453e8279e09
#
_entry.id   468c44f25dddcbe84402c453e8279e09
#
_cell.length_a   1.000
_cell.length_b   1.000
_cell.length_c   1.000
_cell.angle_alpha   90.00
_cell.angle_beta   90.00
_cell.angle_gamma   90.00
#
_symmetry.space_group_name_H-M   'P 1'
#
loop_
_entity.id
_entity.type
_entity.pdbx_description
1 polymer ?
#
loop_
_entity_poly.entity_id
_entity_poly.type
_entity_poly.pdbx_seq_one_letter_code
_entity_poly.pdbx_strand_id
1 'polypeptide(L)'
;ISKALAEKALNLIGGSIIQAVQNGKNDEESRNKMLLGSLMAGMSFANSPVAAVHALAYPLGGKYKITHGLSNALILPYVLTFNMKDEETKNSYLYLSDIIFPQIKHIKNTQDKSIAFINEFINLSKRLNLPTKIRELGIPKKACREMSIEAMKQERLLINNPIGLTQKDIQKIYEQAW
;
A
#
# COMPACT_ATOMS: atom_id res chain seq x y z
N ILE A 1 -16.90 -8.90 10.07
CA ILE A 1 -16.71 -9.76 8.89
C ILE A 1 -15.59 -9.18 8.02
N SER A 2 -15.64 -7.90 7.61
CA SER A 2 -14.63 -7.27 6.71
C SER A 2 -13.19 -7.43 7.24
N LYS A 3 -12.95 -7.22 8.54
CA LYS A 3 -11.63 -7.39 9.16
C LYS A 3 -11.13 -8.83 9.01
N ALA A 4 -11.95 -9.83 9.29
CA ALA A 4 -11.56 -11.24 9.16
C ALA A 4 -11.24 -11.62 7.70
N LEU A 5 -12.01 -11.10 6.74
CA LEU A 5 -11.73 -11.28 5.31
C LEU A 5 -10.42 -10.60 4.90
N ALA A 6 -10.17 -9.38 5.38
CA ALA A 6 -8.92 -8.65 5.12
C ALA A 6 -7.71 -9.41 5.67
N GLU A 7 -7.75 -9.88 6.91
CA GLU A 7 -6.67 -10.64 7.53
C GLU A 7 -6.37 -11.93 6.75
N LYS A 8 -7.42 -12.67 6.34
CA LYS A 8 -7.25 -13.86 5.52
C LYS A 8 -6.68 -13.56 4.15
N ALA A 9 -7.15 -12.48 3.50
CA ALA A 9 -6.62 -12.01 2.23
C ALA A 9 -5.13 -11.65 2.33
N LEU A 10 -4.74 -10.88 3.34
CA LEU A 10 -3.35 -10.49 3.58
C LEU A 10 -2.43 -11.70 3.80
N ASN A 11 -2.89 -12.70 4.56
CA ASN A 11 -2.15 -13.94 4.76
C ASN A 11 -1.94 -14.71 3.44
N LEU A 12 -3.01 -14.89 2.66
CA LEU A 12 -2.95 -15.61 1.39
C LEU A 12 -2.06 -14.88 0.36
N ILE A 13 -2.26 -13.57 0.20
CA ILE A 13 -1.50 -12.76 -0.77
C ILE A 13 -0.04 -12.61 -0.31
N GLY A 14 0.19 -12.21 0.93
CA GLY A 14 1.54 -12.01 1.47
C GLY A 14 2.41 -13.27 1.37
N GLY A 15 1.82 -14.43 1.65
CA GLY A 15 2.51 -15.72 1.59
C GLY A 15 2.72 -16.28 0.17
N SER A 16 2.08 -15.71 -0.86
CA SER A 16 2.08 -16.33 -2.20
C SER A 16 2.51 -15.40 -3.35
N ILE A 17 2.47 -14.08 -3.17
CA ILE A 17 2.66 -13.13 -4.27
C ILE A 17 4.00 -13.30 -5.00
N ILE A 18 5.08 -13.56 -4.28
CA ILE A 18 6.41 -13.71 -4.89
C ILE A 18 6.45 -14.97 -5.74
N GLN A 19 6.00 -16.09 -5.21
CA GLN A 19 5.95 -17.36 -5.94
C GLN A 19 5.01 -17.27 -7.14
N ALA A 20 3.85 -16.67 -6.98
CA ALA A 20 2.89 -16.49 -8.06
C ALA A 20 3.46 -15.65 -9.22
N VAL A 21 4.30 -14.64 -8.93
CA VAL A 21 4.95 -13.83 -9.96
C VAL A 21 6.14 -14.55 -10.60
N GLN A 22 6.99 -15.20 -9.80
CA GLN A 22 8.22 -15.82 -10.29
C GLN A 22 8.00 -17.16 -10.97
N ASN A 23 7.07 -17.98 -10.46
CA ASN A 23 6.84 -19.35 -10.92
C ASN A 23 5.38 -19.65 -11.30
N GLY A 24 4.54 -18.63 -11.47
CA GLY A 24 3.09 -18.80 -11.61
C GLY A 24 2.63 -19.69 -12.78
N LYS A 25 3.48 -19.92 -13.78
CA LYS A 25 3.17 -20.89 -14.84
C LYS A 25 3.13 -22.34 -14.34
N ASN A 26 3.95 -22.65 -13.33
CA ASN A 26 4.16 -24.01 -12.81
C ASN A 26 3.68 -24.16 -11.36
N ASP A 27 3.19 -23.08 -10.71
CA ASP A 27 2.73 -23.06 -9.33
C ASP A 27 1.26 -22.66 -9.28
N GLU A 28 0.39 -23.65 -9.49
CA GLU A 28 -1.06 -23.47 -9.45
C GLU A 28 -1.53 -23.13 -8.03
N GLU A 29 -0.88 -23.68 -7.01
CA GLU A 29 -1.26 -23.41 -5.62
C GLU A 29 -1.10 -21.95 -5.24
N SER A 30 0.05 -21.34 -5.57
CA SER A 30 0.27 -19.90 -5.34
C SER A 30 -0.71 -19.03 -6.11
N ARG A 31 -1.03 -19.39 -7.36
CA ARG A 31 -2.04 -18.68 -8.16
C ARG A 31 -3.43 -18.77 -7.55
N ASN A 32 -3.84 -19.94 -7.07
CA ASN A 32 -5.13 -20.15 -6.41
C ASN A 32 -5.22 -19.35 -5.10
N LYS A 33 -4.14 -19.28 -4.31
CA LYS A 33 -4.06 -18.45 -3.11
C LYS A 33 -4.19 -16.95 -3.45
N MET A 34 -3.53 -16.49 -4.53
CA MET A 34 -3.67 -15.11 -5.00
C MET A 34 -5.09 -14.78 -5.45
N LEU A 35 -5.75 -15.68 -6.20
CA LEU A 35 -7.13 -15.50 -6.66
C LEU A 35 -8.11 -15.45 -5.48
N LEU A 36 -8.01 -16.39 -4.55
CA LEU A 36 -8.84 -16.44 -3.35
C LEU A 36 -8.59 -15.22 -2.46
N GLY A 37 -7.33 -14.84 -2.26
CA GLY A 37 -6.96 -13.65 -1.50
C GLY A 37 -7.52 -12.37 -2.11
N SER A 38 -7.45 -12.24 -3.44
CA SER A 38 -8.04 -11.11 -4.17
C SER A 38 -9.56 -11.05 -4.01
N LEU A 39 -10.26 -12.18 -4.11
CA LEU A 39 -11.71 -12.25 -3.87
C LEU A 39 -12.05 -11.79 -2.45
N MET A 40 -11.36 -12.31 -1.43
CA MET A 40 -11.60 -11.93 -0.04
C MET A 40 -11.30 -10.45 0.23
N ALA A 41 -10.23 -9.90 -0.36
CA ALA A 41 -9.95 -8.48 -0.31
C ALA A 41 -11.08 -7.66 -0.92
N GLY A 42 -11.59 -8.08 -2.10
CA GLY A 42 -12.74 -7.45 -2.75
C GLY A 42 -13.99 -7.43 -1.87
N MET A 43 -14.32 -8.56 -1.24
CA MET A 43 -15.45 -8.67 -0.31
C MET A 43 -15.25 -7.77 0.94
N SER A 44 -14.02 -7.64 1.41
CA SER A 44 -13.69 -6.78 2.54
C SER A 44 -13.89 -5.30 2.21
N PHE A 45 -13.29 -4.81 1.12
CA PHE A 45 -13.35 -3.38 0.80
C PHE A 45 -14.71 -2.93 0.25
N ALA A 46 -15.57 -3.85 -0.20
CA ALA A 46 -16.97 -3.53 -0.53
C ALA A 46 -17.74 -2.96 0.68
N ASN A 47 -17.34 -3.33 1.89
CA ASN A 47 -17.93 -2.87 3.15
C ASN A 47 -17.04 -1.92 3.96
N SER A 48 -15.77 -1.76 3.56
CA SER A 48 -14.78 -0.89 4.21
C SER A 48 -14.05 -0.14 3.12
N PRO A 49 -14.54 1.04 2.71
CA PRO A 49 -14.08 1.71 1.51
C PRO A 49 -12.59 2.08 1.58
N VAL A 50 -11.98 2.15 0.40
CA VAL A 50 -10.57 2.56 0.24
C VAL A 50 -10.35 4.03 0.63
N ALA A 51 -9.11 4.39 0.96
CA ALA A 51 -8.75 5.66 1.57
C ALA A 51 -7.63 6.38 0.79
N ALA A 52 -6.72 7.06 1.50
CA ALA A 52 -5.69 7.95 0.96
C ALA A 52 -4.77 7.29 -0.08
N VAL A 53 -4.41 6.02 0.07
CA VAL A 53 -3.55 5.34 -0.93
C VAL A 53 -4.17 5.44 -2.32
N HIS A 54 -5.46 5.12 -2.45
CA HIS A 54 -6.18 5.20 -3.71
C HIS A 54 -6.37 6.64 -4.18
N ALA A 55 -6.69 7.57 -3.26
CA ALA A 55 -6.82 8.98 -3.60
C ALA A 55 -5.53 9.54 -4.22
N LEU A 56 -4.37 9.17 -3.67
CA LEU A 56 -3.07 9.61 -4.15
C LEU A 56 -2.60 8.80 -5.38
N ALA A 57 -3.12 7.61 -5.62
CA ALA A 57 -2.82 6.84 -6.82
C ALA A 57 -3.51 7.38 -8.09
N TYR A 58 -4.67 8.02 -7.97
CA TYR A 58 -5.42 8.52 -9.13
C TYR A 58 -4.66 9.52 -10.01
N PRO A 59 -3.94 10.53 -9.51
CA PRO A 59 -3.16 11.42 -10.37
C PRO A 59 -2.06 10.72 -11.16
N LEU A 60 -1.45 9.67 -10.58
CA LEU A 60 -0.44 8.85 -11.28
C LEU A 60 -1.07 8.09 -12.46
N GLY A 61 -2.22 7.49 -12.25
CA GLY A 61 -2.97 6.80 -13.31
C GLY A 61 -3.53 7.76 -14.36
N GLY A 62 -4.21 8.81 -13.92
CA GLY A 62 -4.91 9.74 -14.81
C GLY A 62 -3.97 10.54 -15.69
N LYS A 63 -2.95 11.16 -15.10
CA LYS A 63 -2.03 12.06 -15.79
C LYS A 63 -0.85 11.34 -16.46
N TYR A 64 -0.28 10.34 -15.78
CA TYR A 64 0.97 9.67 -16.21
C TYR A 64 0.76 8.26 -16.75
N LYS A 65 -0.49 7.79 -16.81
CA LYS A 65 -0.86 6.47 -17.36
C LYS A 65 -0.20 5.29 -16.65
N ILE A 66 0.17 5.48 -15.38
CA ILE A 66 0.69 4.40 -14.55
C ILE A 66 -0.46 3.46 -14.19
N THR A 67 -0.22 2.16 -14.27
CA THR A 67 -1.25 1.17 -13.94
C THR A 67 -1.71 1.31 -12.48
N HIS A 68 -2.97 1.01 -12.22
CA HIS A 68 -3.59 1.22 -10.89
C HIS A 68 -2.82 0.51 -9.76
N GLY A 69 -2.47 -0.75 -9.96
CA GLY A 69 -1.72 -1.52 -8.96
C GLY A 69 -0.35 -0.94 -8.66
N LEU A 70 0.41 -0.52 -9.68
CA LEU A 70 1.71 0.11 -9.51
C LEU A 70 1.60 1.48 -8.82
N SER A 71 0.60 2.28 -9.19
CA SER A 71 0.33 3.57 -8.55
C SER A 71 0.09 3.41 -7.04
N ASN A 72 -0.73 2.42 -6.65
CA ASN A 72 -0.98 2.11 -5.25
C ASN A 72 0.30 1.61 -4.55
N ALA A 73 1.06 0.69 -5.17
CA ALA A 73 2.28 0.15 -4.58
C ALA A 73 3.35 1.23 -4.30
N LEU A 74 3.49 2.21 -5.21
CA LEU A 74 4.41 3.34 -5.06
C LEU A 74 4.06 4.26 -3.89
N ILE A 75 2.77 4.46 -3.63
CA ILE A 75 2.28 5.41 -2.62
C ILE A 75 2.10 4.75 -1.25
N LEU A 76 1.78 3.47 -1.21
CA LEU A 76 1.43 2.73 0.00
C LEU A 76 2.41 2.94 1.17
N PRO A 77 3.74 2.74 1.03
CA PRO A 77 4.67 2.86 2.15
C PRO A 77 4.63 4.24 2.82
N TYR A 78 4.46 5.29 2.04
CA TYR A 78 4.50 6.68 2.52
C TYR A 78 3.19 7.12 3.18
N VAL A 79 2.05 6.63 2.68
CA VAL A 79 0.75 6.85 3.34
C VAL A 79 0.68 6.08 4.65
N LEU A 80 1.15 4.82 4.69
CA LEU A 80 1.24 4.06 5.94
C LEU A 80 2.13 4.78 6.97
N THR A 81 3.29 5.29 6.54
CA THR A 81 4.17 6.09 7.40
C THR A 81 3.46 7.33 7.95
N PHE A 82 2.68 8.02 7.12
CA PHE A 82 1.89 9.18 7.57
C PHE A 82 0.84 8.77 8.60
N ASN A 83 0.10 7.71 8.34
CA ASN A 83 -0.98 7.23 9.21
C ASN A 83 -0.48 6.69 10.55
N MET A 84 0.76 6.19 10.62
CA MET A 84 1.39 5.76 11.89
C MET A 84 1.63 6.90 12.90
N LYS A 85 1.32 8.14 12.57
CA LYS A 85 1.29 9.24 13.55
C LYS A 85 0.15 9.09 14.56
N ASP A 86 -0.90 8.36 14.18
CA ASP A 86 -1.97 7.95 15.08
C ASP A 86 -1.61 6.60 15.72
N GLU A 87 -1.60 6.56 17.06
CA GLU A 87 -1.15 5.38 17.80
C GLU A 87 -2.08 4.17 17.62
N GLU A 88 -3.39 4.38 17.52
CA GLU A 88 -4.34 3.29 17.29
C GLU A 88 -4.13 2.65 15.92
N THR A 89 -3.99 3.48 14.89
CA THR A 89 -3.68 3.05 13.53
C THR A 89 -2.34 2.32 13.47
N LYS A 90 -1.32 2.88 14.11
CA LYS A 90 0.01 2.25 14.20
C LYS A 90 -0.05 0.86 14.82
N ASN A 91 -0.75 0.72 15.95
CA ASN A 91 -0.92 -0.58 16.61
C ASN A 91 -1.65 -1.59 15.71
N SER A 92 -2.67 -1.14 14.98
CA SER A 92 -3.39 -1.97 14.01
C SER A 92 -2.46 -2.42 12.88
N TYR A 93 -1.62 -1.53 12.34
CA TYR A 93 -0.65 -1.89 11.30
C TYR A 93 0.42 -2.85 11.80
N LEU A 94 0.89 -2.69 13.04
CA LEU A 94 1.87 -3.61 13.63
C LEU A 94 1.30 -5.00 13.89
N TYR A 95 0.02 -5.09 14.24
CA TYR A 95 -0.67 -6.38 14.28
C TYR A 95 -0.72 -7.03 12.89
N LEU A 96 -1.12 -6.28 11.87
CA LEU A 96 -1.18 -6.79 10.50
C LEU A 96 0.19 -7.13 9.93
N SER A 97 1.25 -6.46 10.39
CA SER A 97 2.61 -6.74 9.94
C SER A 97 3.05 -8.18 10.22
N ASP A 98 2.60 -8.77 11.32
CA ASP A 98 2.90 -10.17 11.68
C ASP A 98 2.20 -11.18 10.77
N ILE A 99 1.12 -10.76 10.12
CA ILE A 99 0.36 -11.57 9.17
C ILE A 99 0.99 -11.49 7.77
N ILE A 100 1.35 -10.26 7.35
CA ILE A 100 1.86 -10.00 5.99
C ILE A 100 3.33 -10.39 5.87
N PHE A 101 4.13 -10.06 6.90
CA PHE A 101 5.58 -10.20 6.95
C PHE A 101 6.03 -10.94 8.22
N PRO A 102 5.74 -12.25 8.35
CA PRO A 102 6.06 -13.01 9.56
C PRO A 102 7.55 -12.98 9.94
N GLN A 103 8.44 -12.68 8.98
CA GLN A 103 9.88 -12.57 9.24
C GLN A 103 10.25 -11.40 10.17
N ILE A 104 9.42 -10.36 10.32
CA ILE A 104 9.67 -9.24 11.25
C ILE A 104 8.99 -9.39 12.61
N LYS A 105 8.26 -10.48 12.84
CA LYS A 105 7.52 -10.73 14.08
C LYS A 105 8.40 -10.75 15.33
N HIS A 106 9.68 -11.12 15.18
CA HIS A 106 10.65 -11.15 16.27
C HIS A 106 11.03 -9.76 16.80
N ILE A 107 10.79 -8.68 16.03
CA ILE A 107 11.14 -7.31 16.43
C ILE A 107 10.17 -6.84 17.50
N LYS A 108 10.69 -6.58 18.71
CA LYS A 108 9.88 -6.18 19.88
C LYS A 108 9.74 -4.67 20.03
N ASN A 109 10.76 -3.92 19.63
CA ASN A 109 10.69 -2.47 19.70
C ASN A 109 9.69 -1.97 18.65
N THR A 110 8.70 -1.19 19.09
CA THR A 110 7.61 -0.69 18.26
C THR A 110 8.10 0.22 17.13
N GLN A 111 9.09 1.08 17.40
CA GLN A 111 9.65 1.99 16.41
C GLN A 111 10.42 1.22 15.33
N ASP A 112 11.27 0.29 15.75
CA ASP A 112 12.04 -0.55 14.82
C ASP A 112 11.13 -1.42 13.97
N LYS A 113 10.08 -1.98 14.57
CA LYS A 113 9.07 -2.78 13.85
C LYS A 113 8.28 -1.94 12.84
N SER A 114 7.95 -0.69 13.18
CA SER A 114 7.30 0.23 12.25
C SER A 114 8.16 0.51 11.03
N ILE A 115 9.45 0.78 11.25
CA ILE A 115 10.42 1.00 10.18
C ILE A 115 10.58 -0.27 9.32
N ALA A 116 10.72 -1.42 9.97
CA ALA A 116 10.83 -2.70 9.27
C ALA A 116 9.59 -3.00 8.41
N PHE A 117 8.39 -2.77 8.94
CA PHE A 117 7.13 -2.97 8.22
C PHE A 117 7.06 -2.14 6.94
N ILE A 118 7.40 -0.86 7.00
CA ILE A 118 7.42 0.02 5.83
C ILE A 118 8.48 -0.45 4.82
N ASN A 119 9.68 -0.82 5.30
CA ASN A 119 10.75 -1.29 4.44
C ASN A 119 10.40 -2.61 3.73
N GLU A 120 9.63 -3.50 4.35
CA GLU A 120 9.20 -4.75 3.72
C GLU A 120 8.31 -4.53 2.49
N PHE A 121 7.46 -3.50 2.46
CA PHE A 121 6.73 -3.15 1.23
C PHE A 121 7.65 -2.67 0.12
N ILE A 122 8.66 -1.86 0.45
CA ILE A 122 9.67 -1.41 -0.52
C ILE A 122 10.50 -2.60 -1.02
N ASN A 123 10.91 -3.50 -0.13
CA ASN A 123 11.64 -4.70 -0.47
C ASN A 123 10.81 -5.66 -1.33
N LEU A 124 9.52 -5.80 -1.03
CA LEU A 124 8.59 -6.58 -1.84
C LEU A 124 8.53 -6.04 -3.28
N SER A 125 8.38 -4.73 -3.45
CA SER A 125 8.40 -4.10 -4.78
C SER A 125 9.71 -4.40 -5.52
N LYS A 126 10.86 -4.28 -4.87
CA LYS A 126 12.17 -4.64 -5.46
C LYS A 126 12.25 -6.11 -5.88
N ARG A 127 11.78 -7.04 -5.02
CA ARG A 127 11.77 -8.49 -5.32
C ARG A 127 10.86 -8.85 -6.49
N LEU A 128 9.86 -8.00 -6.75
CA LEU A 128 8.94 -8.13 -7.88
C LEU A 128 9.39 -7.35 -9.12
N ASN A 129 10.60 -6.76 -9.09
CA ASN A 129 11.15 -5.91 -10.16
C ASN A 129 10.25 -4.71 -10.50
N LEU A 130 9.57 -4.15 -9.50
CA LEU A 130 8.76 -2.95 -9.66
C LEU A 130 9.56 -1.70 -9.26
N PRO A 131 9.28 -0.55 -9.91
CA PRO A 131 9.80 0.74 -9.46
C PRO A 131 9.43 1.00 -7.99
N THR A 132 10.34 1.63 -7.25
CA THR A 132 10.14 1.97 -5.83
C THR A 132 10.02 3.48 -5.60
N LYS A 133 10.27 4.26 -6.65
CA LYS A 133 10.22 5.73 -6.63
C LYS A 133 9.49 6.26 -7.86
N ILE A 134 8.72 7.31 -7.67
CA ILE A 134 7.96 7.99 -8.75
C ILE A 134 8.92 8.52 -9.84
N ARG A 135 10.12 8.99 -9.46
CA ARG A 135 11.14 9.49 -10.41
C ARG A 135 11.63 8.43 -11.39
N GLU A 136 11.60 7.15 -11.02
CA GLU A 136 12.01 6.05 -11.90
C GLU A 136 11.07 5.88 -13.09
N LEU A 137 9.88 6.48 -13.02
CA LEU A 137 8.89 6.53 -14.10
C LEU A 137 8.97 7.81 -14.95
N GLY A 138 10.05 8.59 -14.83
CA GLY A 138 10.23 9.83 -15.58
C GLY A 138 9.36 11.01 -15.12
N ILE A 139 8.68 10.89 -13.98
CA ILE A 139 7.82 11.95 -13.44
C ILE A 139 8.69 13.00 -12.72
N PRO A 140 8.64 14.27 -13.12
CA PRO A 140 9.49 15.32 -12.55
C PRO A 140 9.03 15.71 -11.14
N LYS A 141 9.97 16.13 -10.28
CA LYS A 141 9.68 16.50 -8.88
C LYS A 141 8.61 17.61 -8.76
N LYS A 142 8.61 18.56 -9.67
CA LYS A 142 7.58 19.63 -9.70
C LYS A 142 6.15 19.11 -9.81
N ALA A 143 5.95 17.90 -10.34
CA ALA A 143 4.65 17.27 -10.45
C ALA A 143 4.03 16.93 -9.08
N CYS A 144 4.83 16.78 -8.01
CA CYS A 144 4.31 16.46 -6.67
C CYS A 144 3.27 17.47 -6.19
N ARG A 145 3.49 18.77 -6.46
CA ARG A 145 2.53 19.82 -6.12
C ARG A 145 1.23 19.69 -6.92
N GLU A 146 1.32 19.50 -8.23
CA GLU A 146 0.13 19.37 -9.09
C GLU A 146 -0.68 18.11 -8.71
N MET A 147 0.00 16.99 -8.51
CA MET A 147 -0.64 15.74 -8.08
C MET A 147 -1.31 15.89 -6.71
N SER A 148 -0.74 16.68 -5.78
CA SER A 148 -1.39 16.92 -4.49
C SER A 148 -2.70 17.70 -4.61
N ILE A 149 -2.79 18.66 -5.53
CA ILE A 149 -4.03 19.39 -5.81
C ILE A 149 -5.09 18.45 -6.38
N GLU A 150 -4.71 17.60 -7.33
CA GLU A 150 -5.64 16.65 -7.95
C GLU A 150 -6.10 15.56 -6.95
N ALA A 151 -5.21 15.08 -6.09
CA ALA A 151 -5.55 14.10 -5.06
C ALA A 151 -6.55 14.66 -4.04
N MET A 152 -6.47 15.95 -3.69
CA MET A 152 -7.45 16.61 -2.80
C MET A 152 -8.88 16.58 -3.34
N LYS A 153 -9.07 16.49 -4.64
CA LYS A 153 -10.42 16.37 -5.25
C LYS A 153 -11.08 15.02 -4.96
N GLN A 154 -10.34 14.05 -4.43
CA GLN A 154 -10.85 12.72 -4.08
C GLN A 154 -11.41 12.68 -2.65
N GLU A 155 -12.24 13.65 -2.28
CA GLU A 155 -12.79 13.84 -0.93
C GLU A 155 -13.45 12.58 -0.39
N ARG A 156 -14.25 11.88 -1.22
CA ARG A 156 -14.94 10.63 -0.86
C ARG A 156 -14.00 9.50 -0.42
N LEU A 157 -12.73 9.56 -0.82
CA LEU A 157 -11.71 8.58 -0.44
C LEU A 157 -10.90 9.09 0.76
N LEU A 158 -10.55 10.37 0.76
CA LEU A 158 -9.74 10.98 1.82
C LEU A 158 -10.46 10.98 3.16
N ILE A 159 -11.79 11.11 3.18
CA ILE A 159 -12.59 11.06 4.41
C ILE A 159 -12.49 9.72 5.15
N ASN A 160 -12.16 8.63 4.45
CA ASN A 160 -12.01 7.31 5.05
C ASN A 160 -10.61 7.08 5.65
N ASN A 161 -9.68 8.04 5.48
CA ASN A 161 -8.33 7.86 6.02
C ASN A 161 -8.32 8.08 7.53
N PRO A 162 -7.57 7.26 8.32
CA PRO A 162 -7.53 7.38 9.77
C PRO A 162 -7.19 8.78 10.27
N ILE A 163 -6.31 9.48 9.55
CA ILE A 163 -5.91 10.85 9.86
C ILE A 163 -6.28 11.75 8.67
N GLY A 164 -6.88 12.90 8.95
CA GLY A 164 -7.14 13.90 7.91
C GLY A 164 -5.85 14.38 7.25
N LEU A 165 -5.87 14.52 5.91
CA LEU A 165 -4.75 15.01 5.13
C LEU A 165 -5.03 16.39 4.57
N THR A 166 -4.08 17.29 4.75
CA THR A 166 -4.04 18.56 4.03
C THR A 166 -3.32 18.39 2.68
N GLN A 167 -3.54 19.32 1.75
CA GLN A 167 -2.78 19.34 0.50
C GLN A 167 -1.26 19.34 0.73
N LYS A 168 -0.79 20.04 1.77
CA LYS A 168 0.63 20.09 2.14
C LYS A 168 1.15 18.71 2.61
N ASP A 169 0.34 17.94 3.32
CA ASP A 169 0.69 16.58 3.73
C ASP A 169 0.80 15.66 2.52
N ILE A 170 -0.18 15.73 1.61
CA ILE A 170 -0.17 14.95 0.37
C ILE A 170 1.03 15.31 -0.50
N GLN A 171 1.37 16.60 -0.64
CA GLN A 171 2.56 17.01 -1.37
C GLN A 171 3.83 16.40 -0.77
N LYS A 172 3.99 16.43 0.57
CA LYS A 172 5.13 15.80 1.25
C LYS A 172 5.19 14.29 1.02
N ILE A 173 4.04 13.60 1.03
CA ILE A 173 3.97 12.17 0.72
C ILE A 173 4.51 11.90 -0.69
N TYR A 174 4.09 12.67 -1.70
CA TYR A 174 4.61 12.53 -3.06
C TYR A 174 6.11 12.86 -3.16
N GLU A 175 6.58 13.89 -2.45
CA GLU A 175 8.01 14.26 -2.42
C GLU A 175 8.87 13.15 -1.80
N GLN A 176 8.37 12.46 -0.78
CA GLN A 176 9.03 11.31 -0.18
C GLN A 176 9.01 10.08 -1.11
N ALA A 177 7.93 9.89 -1.86
CA ALA A 177 7.81 8.83 -2.84
C ALA A 177 8.62 9.10 -4.12
N TRP A 178 9.02 10.32 -4.36
CA TRP A 178 9.85 10.73 -5.49
C TRP A 178 11.32 10.47 -5.23
#